data_3a87830fdcffe1ace969050b340b4b8d
#
_entry.id   3a87830fdcffe1ace969050b340b4b8d
#
_cell.length_a   1.000
_cell.length_b   1.000
_cell.length_c   1.000
_cell.angle_alpha   90.00
_cell.angle_beta   90.00
_cell.angle_gamma   90.00
#
_symmetry.space_group_name_H-M   'P 1'
#
loop_
_entity.id
_entity.type
_entity.pdbx_description
1 polymer ?
#
loop_
_entity_poly.entity_id
_entity_poly.type
_entity_poly.pdbx_seq_one_letter_code
_entity_poly.pdbx_strand_id
1 'polypeptide(L)'
;MQIDRIKYTMKHRKAFRAVEKQLLGHNTIRGYLHDLDKVFLYMIMDYKRAHKIHRNHSRHHTLKARTHADYVQMVIDWECARLTKPDKQMNARETLDKLYPELKDKVLPVIEELGL
;
A
#
# COMPACT_ATOMS: atom_id res chain seq x y z
N MET A 1 21.59 -6.81 -6.66
CA MET A 1 20.16 -7.02 -6.93
C MET A 1 19.53 -7.77 -5.76
N GLN A 2 18.37 -7.34 -5.29
CA GLN A 2 17.73 -7.91 -4.10
C GLN A 2 16.56 -8.80 -4.52
N ILE A 3 16.89 -9.99 -4.97
CA ILE A 3 15.92 -10.92 -5.57
C ILE A 3 14.74 -11.23 -4.64
N ASP A 4 15.02 -11.48 -3.35
CA ASP A 4 13.95 -11.80 -2.38
C ASP A 4 12.99 -10.62 -2.17
N ARG A 5 13.53 -9.41 -2.14
CA ARG A 5 12.73 -8.19 -2.02
C ARG A 5 11.88 -7.95 -3.26
N ILE A 6 12.43 -8.21 -4.43
CA ILE A 6 11.73 -8.09 -5.71
C ILE A 6 10.59 -9.11 -5.77
N LYS A 7 10.85 -10.36 -5.42
CA LYS A 7 9.81 -11.41 -5.37
C LYS A 7 8.69 -11.07 -4.40
N TYR A 8 9.04 -10.57 -3.21
CA TYR A 8 8.06 -10.13 -2.23
C TYR A 8 7.20 -8.99 -2.78
N THR A 9 7.84 -7.99 -3.41
CA THR A 9 7.11 -6.85 -3.99
C THR A 9 6.16 -7.29 -5.09
N MET A 10 6.56 -8.24 -5.94
CA MET A 10 5.68 -8.79 -6.98
C MET A 10 4.48 -9.53 -6.37
N LYS A 11 4.70 -10.29 -5.30
CA LYS A 11 3.63 -10.95 -4.56
C LYS A 11 2.66 -9.93 -3.96
N HIS A 12 3.19 -8.86 -3.35
CA HIS A 12 2.39 -7.79 -2.78
C HIS A 12 1.57 -7.07 -3.85
N ARG A 13 2.15 -6.78 -5.01
CA ARG A 13 1.45 -6.16 -6.13
C ARG A 13 0.29 -7.02 -6.63
N LYS A 14 0.48 -8.33 -6.69
CA LYS A 14 -0.59 -9.26 -7.09
C LYS A 14 -1.71 -9.26 -6.06
N ALA A 15 -1.38 -9.32 -4.77
CA ALA A 15 -2.36 -9.26 -3.69
C ALA A 15 -3.10 -7.93 -3.70
N PHE A 16 -2.41 -6.83 -3.93
CA PHE A 16 -3.02 -5.49 -4.02
C PHE A 16 -4.09 -5.46 -5.12
N ARG A 17 -3.78 -5.96 -6.31
CA ARG A 17 -4.75 -5.99 -7.41
C ARG A 17 -5.97 -6.85 -7.09
N ALA A 18 -5.78 -7.97 -6.40
CA ALA A 18 -6.88 -8.84 -6.01
C ALA A 18 -7.80 -8.13 -5.01
N VAL A 19 -7.24 -7.47 -4.00
CA VAL A 19 -8.01 -6.73 -2.99
C VAL A 19 -8.68 -5.52 -3.62
N GLU A 20 -7.98 -4.78 -4.48
CA GLU A 20 -8.56 -3.65 -5.20
C GLU A 20 -9.81 -4.07 -5.99
N LYS A 21 -9.71 -5.16 -6.74
CA LYS A 21 -10.83 -5.67 -7.52
C LYS A 21 -12.01 -6.06 -6.62
N GLN A 22 -11.72 -6.67 -5.48
CA GLN A 22 -12.75 -7.06 -4.52
C GLN A 22 -13.47 -5.83 -3.94
N LEU A 23 -12.73 -4.80 -3.58
CA LEU A 23 -13.28 -3.62 -2.91
C LEU A 23 -13.91 -2.62 -3.86
N LEU A 24 -13.33 -2.41 -5.05
CA LEU A 24 -13.80 -1.43 -6.02
C LEU A 24 -14.64 -2.04 -7.13
N GLY A 25 -14.63 -3.37 -7.27
CA GLY A 25 -15.32 -4.07 -8.35
C GLY A 25 -14.54 -4.09 -9.67
N HIS A 26 -13.39 -3.41 -9.74
CA HIS A 26 -12.53 -3.36 -10.93
C HIS A 26 -11.12 -3.00 -10.54
N ASN A 27 -10.17 -3.18 -11.45
CA ASN A 27 -8.79 -2.74 -11.28
C ASN A 27 -8.57 -1.38 -11.93
N THR A 28 -7.71 -0.56 -11.32
CA THR A 28 -7.33 0.74 -11.86
C THR A 28 -5.91 0.68 -12.44
N ILE A 29 -5.59 1.62 -13.32
CA ILE A 29 -4.22 1.77 -13.85
C ILE A 29 -3.26 2.04 -12.68
N ARG A 30 -3.66 2.90 -11.75
CA ARG A 30 -2.85 3.21 -10.56
C ARG A 30 -2.59 1.97 -9.71
N GLY A 31 -3.61 1.11 -9.53
CA GLY A 31 -3.44 -0.15 -8.79
C GLY A 31 -2.49 -1.10 -9.49
N TYR A 32 -2.54 -1.16 -10.83
CA TYR A 32 -1.60 -1.96 -11.61
C TYR A 32 -0.15 -1.47 -11.43
N LEU A 33 0.05 -0.15 -11.33
CA LEU A 33 1.36 0.46 -11.17
C LEU A 33 1.84 0.52 -9.71
N HIS A 34 1.00 0.09 -8.76
CA HIS A 34 1.31 0.13 -7.34
C HIS A 34 2.64 -0.56 -7.04
N ASP A 35 3.53 0.13 -6.34
CA ASP A 35 4.86 -0.35 -5.94
C ASP A 35 5.76 -0.83 -7.08
N LEU A 36 5.41 -0.53 -8.35
CA LEU A 36 6.27 -0.91 -9.48
C LEU A 36 7.64 -0.25 -9.40
N ASP A 37 7.72 0.97 -8.89
CA ASP A 37 8.98 1.68 -8.66
C ASP A 37 9.91 0.91 -7.73
N LYS A 38 9.37 0.22 -6.72
CA LYS A 38 10.19 -0.60 -5.80
C LYS A 38 10.94 -1.69 -6.55
N VAL A 39 10.30 -2.33 -7.54
CA VAL A 39 10.96 -3.38 -8.31
C VAL A 39 12.22 -2.83 -8.98
N PHE A 40 12.13 -1.67 -9.60
CA PHE A 40 13.28 -1.04 -10.25
C PHE A 40 14.31 -0.55 -9.24
N LEU A 41 13.87 0.05 -8.15
CA LEU A 41 14.77 0.55 -7.10
C LEU A 41 15.59 -0.59 -6.47
N TYR A 42 14.95 -1.75 -6.22
CA TYR A 42 15.67 -2.91 -5.68
C TYR A 42 16.65 -3.55 -6.66
N MET A 43 16.50 -3.26 -7.94
CA MET A 43 17.46 -3.73 -8.95
C MET A 43 18.75 -2.91 -8.95
N ILE A 44 18.71 -1.65 -8.52
CA ILE A 44 19.83 -0.72 -8.67
C ILE A 44 20.40 -0.20 -7.36
N MET A 45 19.75 -0.40 -6.22
CA MET A 45 20.23 0.10 -4.94
C MET A 45 19.83 -0.83 -3.78
N ASP A 46 20.41 -0.58 -2.58
CA ASP A 46 20.11 -1.39 -1.40
C ASP A 46 18.70 -1.13 -0.86
N TYR A 47 18.25 -2.03 0.03
CA TYR A 47 16.90 -2.00 0.58
C TYR A 47 16.57 -0.70 1.31
N LYS A 48 17.46 -0.24 2.20
CA LYS A 48 17.19 0.95 3.00
C LYS A 48 17.01 2.19 2.13
N ARG A 49 17.87 2.34 1.13
CA ARG A 49 17.84 3.48 0.22
C ARG A 49 16.61 3.43 -0.68
N ALA A 50 16.33 2.26 -1.26
CA ALA A 50 15.17 2.06 -2.11
C ALA A 50 13.87 2.32 -1.34
N HIS A 51 13.74 1.79 -0.14
CA HIS A 51 12.56 1.95 0.70
C HIS A 51 12.33 3.42 1.08
N LYS A 52 13.39 4.12 1.45
CA LYS A 52 13.32 5.55 1.77
C LYS A 52 12.85 6.38 0.59
N ILE A 53 13.42 6.15 -0.59
CA ILE A 53 13.03 6.88 -1.81
C ILE A 53 11.56 6.61 -2.12
N HIS A 54 11.14 5.35 -2.10
CA HIS A 54 9.75 4.99 -2.37
C HIS A 54 8.79 5.70 -1.41
N ARG A 55 9.03 5.63 -0.11
CA ARG A 55 8.14 6.25 0.89
C ARG A 55 8.09 7.77 0.78
N ASN A 56 9.19 8.40 0.43
CA ASN A 56 9.25 9.86 0.31
C ASN A 56 8.56 10.39 -0.95
N HIS A 57 8.37 9.56 -1.97
CA HIS A 57 7.82 10.01 -3.25
C HIS A 57 6.46 9.38 -3.59
N SER A 58 6.11 8.27 -2.97
CA SER A 58 4.85 7.59 -3.27
C SER A 58 3.67 8.23 -2.54
N ARG A 59 2.61 8.56 -3.29
CA ARG A 59 1.43 9.24 -2.76
C ARG A 59 0.44 8.31 -2.03
N HIS A 60 0.67 7.00 -2.03
CA HIS A 60 -0.17 6.10 -1.24
C HIS A 60 0.36 5.88 0.18
N HIS A 61 1.47 6.54 0.54
CA HIS A 61 2.00 6.54 1.90
C HIS A 61 1.60 7.81 2.66
N THR A 62 1.60 7.73 3.99
CA THR A 62 1.11 8.78 4.87
C THR A 62 1.81 10.13 4.68
N LEU A 63 3.07 10.12 4.25
CA LEU A 63 3.85 11.35 4.05
C LEU A 63 3.40 12.17 2.84
N LYS A 64 2.85 11.53 1.80
CA LYS A 64 2.56 12.19 0.53
C LYS A 64 1.09 12.14 0.12
N ALA A 65 0.26 11.37 0.80
CA ALA A 65 -1.16 11.29 0.47
C ALA A 65 -1.86 12.65 0.65
N ARG A 66 -2.63 13.06 -0.33
CA ARG A 66 -3.35 14.35 -0.34
C ARG A 66 -4.77 14.25 -0.86
N THR A 67 -5.03 13.37 -1.83
CA THR A 67 -6.33 13.27 -2.50
C THR A 67 -7.11 12.05 -2.03
N HIS A 68 -8.42 12.03 -2.30
CA HIS A 68 -9.26 10.87 -2.02
C HIS A 68 -8.67 9.60 -2.66
N ALA A 69 -8.23 9.69 -3.92
CA ALA A 69 -7.62 8.54 -4.60
C ALA A 69 -6.33 8.06 -3.89
N ASP A 70 -5.53 8.98 -3.33
CA ASP A 70 -4.36 8.62 -2.56
C ASP A 70 -4.73 7.81 -1.31
N TYR A 71 -5.78 8.24 -0.61
CA TYR A 71 -6.25 7.54 0.60
C TYR A 71 -6.89 6.19 0.27
N VAL A 72 -7.60 6.10 -0.85
CA VAL A 72 -8.13 4.80 -1.32
C VAL A 72 -6.98 3.82 -1.55
N GLN A 73 -5.92 4.23 -2.25
CA GLN A 73 -4.75 3.38 -2.49
C GLN A 73 -4.07 2.99 -1.18
N MET A 74 -3.96 3.92 -0.23
CA MET A 74 -3.39 3.66 1.09
C MET A 74 -4.18 2.61 1.86
N VAL A 75 -5.51 2.73 1.90
CA VAL A 75 -6.38 1.77 2.60
C VAL A 75 -6.30 0.38 1.99
N ILE A 76 -6.30 0.29 0.65
CA ILE A 76 -6.15 -0.99 -0.04
C ILE A 76 -4.78 -1.60 0.29
N ASP A 77 -3.73 -0.79 0.32
CA ASP A 77 -2.38 -1.22 0.66
C ASP A 77 -2.32 -1.80 2.09
N TRP A 78 -2.91 -1.10 3.05
CA TRP A 78 -2.98 -1.59 4.43
C TRP A 78 -3.76 -2.90 4.52
N GLU A 79 -4.89 -2.99 3.84
CA GLU A 79 -5.74 -4.17 3.89
C GLU A 79 -5.05 -5.38 3.26
N CYS A 80 -4.33 -5.20 2.14
CA CYS A 80 -3.65 -6.32 1.51
C CYS A 80 -2.37 -6.73 2.21
N ALA A 81 -1.75 -5.85 2.99
CA ALA A 81 -0.51 -6.16 3.70
C ALA A 81 -0.68 -7.34 4.67
N ARG A 82 -1.85 -7.48 5.29
CA ARG A 82 -2.13 -8.61 6.19
C ARG A 82 -2.08 -9.97 5.48
N LEU A 83 -2.26 -9.97 4.15
CA LEU A 83 -2.23 -11.19 3.35
C LEU A 83 -0.81 -11.58 2.94
N THR A 84 0.13 -10.63 2.98
CA THR A 84 1.50 -10.84 2.51
C THR A 84 2.54 -10.76 3.61
N LYS A 85 2.19 -10.21 4.78
CA LYS A 85 3.10 -10.08 5.94
C LYS A 85 2.60 -10.95 7.08
N PRO A 86 3.19 -12.14 7.31
CA PRO A 86 2.69 -13.07 8.33
C PRO A 86 2.79 -12.54 9.77
N ASP A 87 3.69 -11.59 10.02
CA ASP A 87 3.93 -10.99 11.34
C ASP A 87 3.15 -9.69 11.58
N LYS A 88 2.39 -9.20 10.57
CA LYS A 88 1.62 -7.95 10.67
C LYS A 88 0.23 -8.17 10.07
N GLN A 89 -0.66 -8.74 10.86
CA GLN A 89 -1.99 -9.11 10.37
C GLN A 89 -3.09 -8.09 10.71
N MET A 90 -2.70 -6.83 10.92
CA MET A 90 -3.68 -5.77 11.17
C MET A 90 -4.44 -5.42 9.89
N ASN A 91 -5.76 -5.30 10.01
CA ASN A 91 -6.59 -4.77 8.92
C ASN A 91 -6.44 -3.24 8.83
N ALA A 92 -7.14 -2.61 7.87
CA ALA A 92 -7.03 -1.18 7.66
C ALA A 92 -7.49 -0.36 8.90
N ARG A 93 -8.59 -0.77 9.55
CA ARG A 93 -9.08 -0.08 10.76
C ARG A 93 -8.08 -0.14 11.90
N GLU A 94 -7.51 -1.30 12.14
CA GLU A 94 -6.50 -1.48 13.19
C GLU A 94 -5.23 -0.69 12.90
N THR A 95 -4.81 -0.66 11.63
CA THR A 95 -3.65 0.12 11.20
C THR A 95 -3.89 1.61 11.47
N LEU A 96 -5.06 2.12 11.12
CA LEU A 96 -5.42 3.51 11.38
C LEU A 96 -5.39 3.81 12.89
N ASP A 97 -6.06 2.99 13.70
CA ASP A 97 -6.20 3.23 15.12
C ASP A 97 -4.88 3.15 15.89
N LYS A 98 -4.03 2.18 15.53
CA LYS A 98 -2.80 1.90 16.27
C LYS A 98 -1.60 2.69 15.78
N LEU A 99 -1.47 2.90 14.47
CA LEU A 99 -0.28 3.51 13.88
C LEU A 99 -0.48 4.96 13.42
N TYR A 100 -1.69 5.31 12.97
CA TYR A 100 -1.95 6.62 12.35
C TYR A 100 -3.24 7.26 12.83
N PRO A 101 -3.46 7.35 14.16
CA PRO A 101 -4.73 7.92 14.69
C PRO A 101 -4.93 9.38 14.25
N GLU A 102 -3.87 10.10 13.94
CA GLU A 102 -3.93 11.48 13.47
C GLU A 102 -4.57 11.62 12.06
N LEU A 103 -4.67 10.53 11.33
CA LEU A 103 -5.28 10.53 10.00
C LEU A 103 -6.76 10.12 10.01
N LYS A 104 -7.35 9.95 11.20
CA LYS A 104 -8.73 9.45 11.33
C LYS A 104 -9.73 10.24 10.48
N ASP A 105 -9.66 11.57 10.52
CA ASP A 105 -10.61 12.42 9.80
C ASP A 105 -10.53 12.25 8.28
N LYS A 106 -9.37 11.88 7.76
CA LYS A 106 -9.13 11.70 6.33
C LYS A 106 -9.38 10.28 5.86
N VAL A 107 -9.04 9.30 6.68
CA VAL A 107 -8.96 7.90 6.27
C VAL A 107 -10.19 7.08 6.70
N LEU A 108 -10.76 7.34 7.88
CA LEU A 108 -11.92 6.58 8.34
C LEU A 108 -13.10 6.63 7.34
N PRO A 109 -13.46 7.80 6.75
CA PRO A 109 -14.52 7.83 5.75
C PRO A 109 -14.23 6.96 4.53
N VAL A 110 -12.97 6.86 4.13
CA VAL A 110 -12.55 6.00 3.01
C VAL A 110 -12.71 4.52 3.36
N ILE A 111 -12.31 4.14 4.59
CA ILE A 111 -12.47 2.77 5.08
C ILE A 111 -13.95 2.38 5.06
N GLU A 112 -14.83 3.26 5.53
CA GLU A 112 -16.27 3.02 5.57
C GLU A 112 -16.85 2.95 4.15
N GLU A 113 -16.41 3.84 3.25
CA GLU A 113 -16.83 3.84 1.85
C GLU A 113 -16.50 2.52 1.16
N LEU A 114 -15.36 1.92 1.49
CA LEU A 114 -14.93 0.65 0.91
C LEU A 114 -15.58 -0.56 1.59
N GLY A 115 -16.42 -0.37 2.60
CA GLY A 115 -17.12 -1.43 3.27
C GLY A 115 -16.26 -2.20 4.29
N LEU A 116 -15.16 -1.60 4.70
CA LEU A 116 -14.26 -2.17 5.68
C LEU A 116 -14.54 -1.60 7.07
#